data_1ca60caac7d38bfa82ef7fa334ab2da6
#
_entry.id   1ca60caac7d38bfa82ef7fa334ab2da6
#
_cell.length_a   1.000
_cell.length_b   1.000
_cell.length_c   1.000
_cell.angle_alpha   90.00
_cell.angle_beta   90.00
_cell.angle_gamma   90.00
#
_symmetry.space_group_name_H-M   'P 1'
#
loop_
_entity.id
_entity.type
_entity.pdbx_description
1 polymer ?
#
loop_
_entity_poly.entity_id
_entity_poly.type
_entity_poly.pdbx_seq_one_letter_code
_entity_poly.pdbx_strand_id
1 'polypeptide(L)'
;REDSKKGGIIGGSLYIVVAFLPIMLGYAAFMVAPDLVTGAEDSQRVLPSLILAATPIFIQVMFFGALLSAIMSTASGTILAPSALFMENILRPFLPSLSDKKALMMTRATVVGFFIIIMAFVSYKFEHEEANIFSMVENAYKITLA
;
A
#
# COMPACT_ATOMS: atom_id res chain seq x y z
N ARG A 1 0.32 21.00 23.25
CA ARG A 1 0.65 21.66 21.97
C ARG A 1 2.17 21.63 21.66
N GLU A 2 3.06 21.74 22.66
CA GLU A 2 4.52 21.60 22.47
C GLU A 2 4.95 20.16 22.19
N ASP A 3 4.38 19.19 22.88
CA ASP A 3 4.69 17.76 22.68
C ASP A 3 4.30 17.27 21.31
N SER A 4 3.19 17.77 20.77
CA SER A 4 2.74 17.47 19.41
C SER A 4 3.72 18.03 18.35
N LYS A 5 4.29 19.22 18.57
CA LYS A 5 5.31 19.80 17.69
C LYS A 5 6.62 19.01 17.76
N LYS A 6 7.07 18.67 18.97
CA LYS A 6 8.28 17.86 19.16
C LYS A 6 8.13 16.47 18.54
N GLY A 7 6.98 15.83 18.73
CA GLY A 7 6.66 14.56 18.11
C GLY A 7 6.69 14.62 16.57
N GLY A 8 6.11 15.68 15.99
CA GLY A 8 6.16 15.92 14.55
C GLY A 8 7.57 16.11 14.00
N ILE A 9 8.41 16.88 14.67
CA ILE A 9 9.80 17.12 14.26
C ILE A 9 10.61 15.82 14.35
N ILE A 10 10.52 15.10 15.47
CA ILE A 10 11.25 13.84 15.67
C ILE A 10 10.78 12.78 14.64
N GLY A 11 9.47 12.63 14.47
CA GLY A 11 8.91 11.69 13.51
C GLY A 11 9.29 12.03 12.06
N GLY A 12 9.22 13.30 11.67
CA GLY A 12 9.64 13.77 10.36
C GLY A 12 11.14 13.57 10.10
N SER A 13 11.98 13.84 11.10
CA SER A 13 13.43 13.61 10.99
C SER A 13 13.74 12.13 10.85
N LEU A 14 13.11 11.27 11.64
CA LEU A 14 13.26 9.82 11.55
C LEU A 14 12.80 9.30 10.18
N TYR A 15 11.69 9.81 9.68
CA TYR A 15 11.16 9.46 8.36
C TYR A 15 12.16 9.77 7.24
N ILE A 16 12.78 10.96 7.28
CA ILE A 16 13.80 11.34 6.30
C ILE A 16 15.00 10.38 6.34
N VAL A 17 15.50 10.04 7.53
CA VAL A 17 16.62 9.09 7.69
C VAL A 17 16.26 7.73 7.11
N VAL A 18 15.07 7.21 7.41
CA VAL A 18 14.60 5.92 6.88
C VAL A 18 14.39 5.97 5.36
N ALA A 19 13.94 7.11 4.81
CA ALA A 19 13.75 7.28 3.38
C ALA A 19 15.06 7.20 2.56
N PHE A 20 16.22 7.44 3.17
CA PHE A 20 17.50 7.24 2.51
C PHE A 20 17.81 5.77 2.21
N LEU A 21 17.28 4.82 2.99
CA LEU A 21 17.55 3.39 2.79
C LEU A 21 17.10 2.89 1.40
N PRO A 22 15.85 3.11 0.96
CA PRO A 22 15.44 2.68 -0.38
C PRO A 22 16.19 3.40 -1.50
N ILE A 23 16.58 4.68 -1.30
CA ILE A 23 17.38 5.42 -2.28
C ILE A 23 18.78 4.78 -2.41
N MET A 24 19.44 4.45 -1.29
CA MET A 24 20.73 3.78 -1.30
C MET A 24 20.64 2.38 -1.92
N LEU A 25 19.56 1.63 -1.66
CA LEU A 25 19.34 0.33 -2.27
C LEU A 25 19.12 0.43 -3.79
N GLY A 26 18.38 1.44 -4.25
CA GLY A 26 18.21 1.71 -5.68
C GLY A 26 19.55 2.05 -6.36
N TYR A 27 20.37 2.87 -5.72
CA TYR A 27 21.70 3.18 -6.21
C TYR A 27 22.63 1.95 -6.22
N ALA A 28 22.58 1.13 -5.19
CA ALA A 28 23.33 -0.13 -5.14
C ALA A 28 22.88 -1.09 -6.25
N ALA A 29 21.59 -1.18 -6.54
CA ALA A 29 21.06 -1.97 -7.65
C ALA A 29 21.65 -1.51 -9.00
N PHE A 30 21.72 -0.20 -9.22
CA PHE A 30 22.33 0.35 -10.43
C PHE A 30 23.82 0.00 -10.55
N MET A 31 24.56 -0.05 -9.45
CA MET A 31 26.00 -0.38 -9.47
C MET A 31 26.26 -1.88 -9.61
N VAL A 32 25.44 -2.73 -8.99
CA VAL A 32 25.68 -4.20 -8.94
C VAL A 32 25.05 -4.92 -10.14
N ALA A 33 23.92 -4.44 -10.64
CA ALA A 33 23.16 -5.06 -11.72
C ALA A 33 22.49 -3.98 -12.59
N PRO A 34 23.26 -3.24 -13.38
CA PRO A 34 22.74 -2.15 -14.22
C PRO A 34 21.65 -2.64 -15.19
N ASP A 35 21.74 -3.89 -15.65
CA ASP A 35 20.75 -4.50 -16.55
C ASP A 35 19.35 -4.60 -15.94
N LEU A 36 19.23 -4.62 -14.61
CA LEU A 36 17.94 -4.64 -13.91
C LEU A 36 17.27 -3.26 -13.85
N VAL A 37 18.00 -2.19 -14.16
CA VAL A 37 17.56 -0.79 -13.99
C VAL A 37 17.27 -0.11 -15.33
N THR A 38 17.56 -0.73 -16.44
CA THR A 38 17.52 -0.11 -17.78
C THR A 38 16.11 0.10 -18.35
N GLY A 39 15.06 -0.44 -17.72
CA GLY A 39 13.67 -0.26 -18.13
C GLY A 39 12.88 0.57 -17.11
N ALA A 40 12.34 1.73 -17.52
CA ALA A 40 11.44 2.50 -16.66
C ALA A 40 10.17 1.70 -16.26
N GLU A 41 9.76 0.76 -17.11
CA GLU A 41 8.62 -0.13 -16.91
C GLU A 41 8.87 -1.17 -15.80
N ASP A 42 10.12 -1.57 -15.60
CA ASP A 42 10.53 -2.57 -14.61
C ASP A 42 11.01 -1.99 -13.27
N SER A 43 10.91 -0.69 -13.07
CA SER A 43 11.37 -0.02 -11.84
C SER A 43 10.81 -0.64 -10.55
N GLN A 44 9.60 -1.18 -10.60
CA GLN A 44 8.94 -1.86 -9.47
C GLN A 44 9.60 -3.20 -9.10
N ARG A 45 10.29 -3.82 -10.06
CA ARG A 45 10.91 -5.14 -9.90
C ARG A 45 12.39 -5.06 -9.51
N VAL A 46 13.00 -3.87 -9.62
CA VAL A 46 14.43 -3.69 -9.37
C VAL A 46 14.87 -4.22 -8.01
N LEU A 47 14.21 -3.80 -6.94
CA LEU A 47 14.56 -4.23 -5.59
C LEU A 47 14.28 -5.71 -5.33
N PRO A 48 13.11 -6.28 -5.67
CA PRO A 48 12.88 -7.72 -5.58
C PRO A 48 13.90 -8.54 -6.37
N SER A 49 14.22 -8.14 -7.60
CA SER A 49 15.20 -8.83 -8.45
C SER A 49 16.61 -8.76 -7.89
N LEU A 50 17.03 -7.61 -7.36
CA LEU A 50 18.30 -7.44 -6.69
C LEU A 50 18.44 -8.39 -5.49
N ILE A 51 17.39 -8.48 -4.66
CA ILE A 51 17.39 -9.36 -3.49
C ILE A 51 17.50 -10.82 -3.93
N LEU A 52 16.79 -11.24 -4.97
CA LEU A 52 16.86 -12.61 -5.49
C LEU A 52 18.24 -12.93 -6.08
N ALA A 53 18.88 -11.97 -6.76
CA ALA A 53 20.14 -12.18 -7.43
C ALA A 53 21.37 -12.08 -6.49
N ALA A 54 21.31 -11.18 -5.51
CA ALA A 54 22.51 -10.78 -4.74
C ALA A 54 22.52 -11.28 -3.29
N THR A 55 21.47 -11.94 -2.80
CA THR A 55 21.40 -12.32 -1.38
C THR A 55 21.16 -13.82 -1.16
N PRO A 56 21.62 -14.38 -0.01
CA PRO A 56 21.34 -15.77 0.35
C PRO A 56 19.85 -15.96 0.70
N ILE A 57 19.38 -17.21 0.59
CA ILE A 57 17.98 -17.61 0.75
C ILE A 57 17.37 -17.12 2.06
N PHE A 58 18.12 -17.08 3.15
CA PHE A 58 17.64 -16.60 4.45
C PHE A 58 17.20 -15.12 4.38
N ILE A 59 18.01 -14.26 3.75
CA ILE A 59 17.70 -12.83 3.56
C ILE A 59 16.51 -12.66 2.61
N GLN A 60 16.42 -13.46 1.55
CA GLN A 60 15.28 -13.46 0.63
C GLN A 60 13.97 -13.75 1.37
N VAL A 61 13.93 -14.81 2.18
CA VAL A 61 12.74 -15.18 2.96
C VAL A 61 12.35 -14.07 3.94
N MET A 62 13.32 -13.48 4.64
CA MET A 62 13.07 -12.36 5.56
C MET A 62 12.53 -11.14 4.83
N PHE A 63 13.14 -10.77 3.71
CA PHE A 63 12.71 -9.62 2.91
C PHE A 63 11.29 -9.80 2.35
N PHE A 64 11.03 -10.91 1.66
CA PHE A 64 9.72 -11.14 1.08
C PHE A 64 8.62 -11.37 2.12
N GLY A 65 8.97 -11.98 3.26
CA GLY A 65 8.06 -12.11 4.40
C GLY A 65 7.68 -10.76 5.00
N ALA A 66 8.65 -9.87 5.19
CA ALA A 66 8.42 -8.50 5.66
C ALA A 66 7.61 -7.68 4.65
N LEU A 67 7.95 -7.76 3.36
CA LEU A 67 7.22 -7.11 2.28
C LEU A 67 5.77 -7.55 2.22
N LEU A 68 5.52 -8.86 2.26
CA LEU A 68 4.16 -9.41 2.26
C LEU A 68 3.37 -8.96 3.48
N SER A 69 4.00 -8.96 4.66
CA SER A 69 3.37 -8.49 5.91
C SER A 69 2.99 -7.01 5.81
N ALA A 70 3.87 -6.17 5.28
CA ALA A 70 3.59 -4.75 5.08
C ALA A 70 2.42 -4.51 4.10
N ILE A 71 2.40 -5.25 2.97
CA ILE A 71 1.32 -5.19 1.98
C ILE A 71 -0.02 -5.61 2.62
N MET A 72 -0.04 -6.73 3.34
CA MET A 72 -1.26 -7.21 4.00
C MET A 72 -1.78 -6.24 5.06
N SER A 73 -0.88 -5.67 5.86
CA SER A 73 -1.24 -4.68 6.89
C SER A 73 -1.86 -3.42 6.26
N THR A 74 -1.23 -2.89 5.22
CA THR A 74 -1.72 -1.71 4.50
C THR A 74 -3.06 -1.98 3.81
N ALA A 75 -3.16 -3.09 3.08
CA ALA A 75 -4.38 -3.48 2.38
C ALA A 75 -5.57 -3.66 3.35
N SER A 76 -5.33 -4.28 4.50
CA SER A 76 -6.36 -4.46 5.54
C SER A 76 -6.87 -3.11 6.06
N GLY A 77 -5.96 -2.18 6.38
CA GLY A 77 -6.33 -0.84 6.87
C GLY A 77 -7.09 -0.01 5.83
N THR A 78 -6.62 -0.03 4.58
CA THR A 78 -7.21 0.77 3.49
C THR A 78 -8.58 0.26 3.04
N ILE A 79 -8.89 -1.01 3.23
CA ILE A 79 -10.23 -1.56 2.94
C ILE A 79 -11.17 -1.39 4.13
N LEU A 80 -10.66 -1.58 5.35
CA LEU A 80 -11.49 -1.51 6.55
C LEU A 80 -12.00 -0.11 6.84
N ALA A 81 -11.17 0.93 6.68
CA ALA A 81 -11.55 2.30 7.00
C ALA A 81 -12.74 2.81 6.15
N PRO A 82 -12.72 2.77 4.80
CA PRO A 82 -13.88 3.19 4.01
C PRO A 82 -15.10 2.29 4.21
N SER A 83 -14.90 0.98 4.48
CA SER A 83 -16.00 0.07 4.76
C SER A 83 -16.73 0.42 6.06
N ALA A 84 -15.98 0.78 7.11
CA ALA A 84 -16.56 1.22 8.37
C ALA A 84 -17.28 2.56 8.21
N LEU A 85 -16.68 3.52 7.51
CA LEU A 85 -17.32 4.81 7.22
C LEU A 85 -18.61 4.65 6.39
N PHE A 86 -18.60 3.78 5.40
CA PHE A 86 -19.79 3.47 4.59
C PHE A 86 -20.90 2.86 5.46
N MET A 87 -20.53 1.91 6.32
CA MET A 87 -21.49 1.29 7.24
C MET A 87 -22.10 2.33 8.19
N GLU A 88 -21.29 3.14 8.85
CA GLU A 88 -21.76 4.10 9.87
C GLU A 88 -22.49 5.29 9.27
N ASN A 89 -22.00 5.85 8.17
CA ASN A 89 -22.54 7.10 7.63
C ASN A 89 -23.64 6.89 6.58
N ILE A 90 -23.65 5.74 5.90
CA ILE A 90 -24.61 5.47 4.82
C ILE A 90 -25.61 4.40 5.24
N LEU A 91 -25.17 3.21 5.66
CA LEU A 91 -26.10 2.12 5.93
C LEU A 91 -26.85 2.27 7.26
N ARG A 92 -26.16 2.70 8.32
CA ARG A 92 -26.76 2.80 9.66
C ARG A 92 -27.92 3.79 9.76
N PRO A 93 -27.92 4.97 9.09
CA PRO A 93 -29.09 5.86 9.08
C PRO A 93 -30.35 5.25 8.47
N PHE A 94 -30.20 4.35 7.50
CA PHE A 94 -31.34 3.65 6.89
C PHE A 94 -31.83 2.45 7.72
N LEU A 95 -31.08 2.02 8.72
CA LEU A 95 -31.34 0.82 9.50
C LEU A 95 -31.18 1.08 11.00
N PRO A 96 -32.02 1.98 11.59
CA PRO A 96 -31.83 2.44 12.98
C PRO A 96 -32.02 1.36 14.05
N SER A 97 -32.64 0.22 13.73
CA SER A 97 -32.92 -0.88 14.68
C SER A 97 -31.99 -2.09 14.55
N LEU A 98 -30.80 -1.90 13.95
CA LEU A 98 -29.83 -2.99 13.82
C LEU A 98 -29.24 -3.41 15.17
N SER A 99 -29.33 -4.71 15.48
CA SER A 99 -28.57 -5.29 16.59
C SER A 99 -27.07 -5.32 16.24
N ASP A 100 -26.20 -5.24 17.26
CA ASP A 100 -24.73 -5.22 17.09
C ASP A 100 -24.20 -6.38 16.24
N LYS A 101 -24.80 -7.56 16.39
CA LYS A 101 -24.43 -8.74 15.60
C LYS A 101 -24.73 -8.56 14.10
N LYS A 102 -25.88 -7.96 13.77
CA LYS A 102 -26.23 -7.67 12.37
C LYS A 102 -25.36 -6.55 11.80
N ALA A 103 -25.07 -5.51 12.59
CA ALA A 103 -24.18 -4.43 12.21
C ALA A 103 -22.77 -4.97 11.86
N LEU A 104 -22.22 -5.84 12.69
CA LEU A 104 -20.92 -6.48 12.41
C LEU A 104 -20.95 -7.33 11.14
N MET A 105 -22.03 -8.08 10.92
CA MET A 105 -22.17 -8.89 9.70
C MET A 105 -22.26 -8.03 8.45
N MET A 106 -22.98 -6.91 8.51
CA MET A 106 -23.07 -5.94 7.42
C MET A 106 -21.74 -5.24 7.15
N THR A 107 -20.99 -4.87 8.20
CA THR A 107 -19.64 -4.33 8.03
C THR A 107 -18.72 -5.32 7.30
N ARG A 108 -18.76 -6.59 7.67
CA ARG A 108 -18.00 -7.64 6.97
C ARG A 108 -18.43 -7.80 5.50
N ALA A 109 -19.72 -7.76 5.23
CA ALA A 109 -20.24 -7.80 3.86
C ALA A 109 -19.78 -6.59 3.05
N THR A 110 -19.75 -5.40 3.66
CA THR A 110 -19.24 -4.17 3.02
C THR A 110 -17.74 -4.28 2.71
N VAL A 111 -16.92 -4.83 3.62
CA VAL A 111 -15.50 -5.10 3.38
C VAL A 111 -15.30 -6.01 2.18
N VAL A 112 -16.06 -7.10 2.10
CA VAL A 112 -16.01 -8.03 0.95
C VAL A 112 -16.46 -7.34 -0.33
N GLY A 113 -17.51 -6.52 -0.28
CA GLY A 113 -17.98 -5.75 -1.42
C GLY A 113 -16.93 -4.79 -1.96
N PHE A 114 -16.30 -4.00 -1.08
CA PHE A 114 -15.20 -3.11 -1.47
C PHE A 114 -14.01 -3.88 -2.03
N PHE A 115 -13.66 -5.02 -1.44
CA PHE A 115 -12.59 -5.87 -1.95
C PHE A 115 -12.87 -6.33 -3.38
N ILE A 116 -14.09 -6.80 -3.67
CA ILE A 116 -14.49 -7.24 -5.01
C ILE A 116 -14.42 -6.08 -6.01
N ILE A 117 -14.91 -4.88 -5.63
CA ILE A 117 -14.85 -3.70 -6.47
C ILE A 117 -13.39 -3.33 -6.80
N ILE A 118 -12.52 -3.30 -5.78
CA ILE A 118 -11.10 -2.99 -5.97
C ILE A 118 -10.44 -4.03 -6.88
N MET A 119 -10.71 -5.32 -6.66
CA MET A 119 -10.15 -6.39 -7.48
C MET A 119 -10.60 -6.29 -8.95
N ALA A 120 -11.88 -6.01 -9.18
CA ALA A 120 -12.41 -5.80 -10.53
C ALA A 120 -11.75 -4.59 -11.21
N PHE A 121 -11.61 -3.47 -10.49
CA PHE A 121 -10.96 -2.27 -10.99
C PHE A 121 -9.48 -2.52 -11.33
N VAL A 122 -8.74 -3.16 -10.44
CA VAL A 122 -7.34 -3.50 -10.65
C VAL A 122 -7.17 -4.45 -11.84
N SER A 123 -7.99 -5.50 -11.93
CA SER A 123 -7.96 -6.44 -13.06
C SER A 123 -8.23 -5.74 -14.38
N TYR A 124 -9.21 -4.84 -14.43
CA TYR A 124 -9.51 -4.05 -15.61
C TYR A 124 -8.32 -3.16 -16.04
N LYS A 125 -7.66 -2.52 -15.08
CA LYS A 125 -6.49 -1.68 -15.34
C LYS A 125 -5.30 -2.49 -15.86
N PHE A 126 -5.04 -3.67 -15.30
CA PHE A 126 -3.98 -4.57 -15.75
C PHE A 126 -4.20 -5.08 -17.20
N GLU A 127 -5.43 -5.19 -17.63
CA GLU A 127 -5.77 -5.70 -18.96
C GLU A 127 -5.70 -4.61 -20.05
N HIS A 128 -5.99 -3.34 -19.69
CA HIS A 128 -6.18 -2.26 -20.67
C HIS A 128 -5.10 -1.17 -20.63
N GLU A 129 -4.33 -1.09 -19.58
CA GLU A 129 -3.25 -0.11 -19.42
C GLU A 129 -2.03 -0.80 -18.79
N GLU A 130 -0.84 -0.31 -19.13
CA GLU A 130 0.37 -0.69 -18.39
C GLU A 130 0.22 -0.22 -16.94
N ALA A 131 -0.16 -1.13 -16.06
CA ALA A 131 -0.48 -0.85 -14.67
C ALA A 131 0.81 -0.63 -13.86
N ASN A 132 1.36 0.56 -13.96
CA ASN A 132 2.45 1.00 -13.11
C ASN A 132 1.86 1.51 -11.77
N ILE A 133 2.27 0.91 -10.65
CA ILE A 133 1.82 1.31 -9.30
C ILE A 133 2.09 2.79 -9.05
N PHE A 134 3.22 3.32 -9.53
CA PHE A 134 3.58 4.72 -9.39
C PHE A 134 2.55 5.64 -10.07
N SER A 135 2.16 5.36 -11.31
CA SER A 135 1.16 6.15 -12.03
C SER A 135 -0.23 6.07 -11.40
N MET A 136 -0.60 4.92 -10.83
CA MET A 136 -1.86 4.77 -10.09
C MET A 136 -1.87 5.64 -8.82
N VAL A 137 -0.78 5.66 -8.06
CA VAL A 137 -0.63 6.51 -6.87
C VAL A 137 -0.62 7.99 -7.26
N GLU A 138 0.13 8.38 -8.30
CA GLU A 138 0.17 9.75 -8.81
C GLU A 138 -1.22 10.24 -9.22
N ASN A 139 -1.98 9.44 -9.95
CA ASN A 139 -3.35 9.77 -10.34
C ASN A 139 -4.29 9.89 -9.14
N ALA A 140 -4.15 9.02 -8.13
CA ALA A 140 -4.91 9.14 -6.89
C ALA A 140 -4.60 10.47 -6.16
N TYR A 141 -3.34 10.88 -6.10
CA TYR A 141 -2.96 12.18 -5.53
C TYR A 141 -3.51 13.36 -6.33
N LYS A 142 -3.46 13.31 -7.66
CA LYS A 142 -4.03 14.37 -8.52
C LYS A 142 -5.54 14.57 -8.26
N ILE A 143 -6.28 13.49 -8.07
CA ILE A 143 -7.72 13.55 -7.78
C ILE A 143 -7.99 14.05 -6.35
N THR A 144 -7.16 13.68 -5.38
CA THR A 144 -7.39 13.99 -3.97
C THR A 144 -6.96 15.40 -3.59
N LEU A 145 -5.96 15.98 -4.30
CA LEU A 145 -5.38 17.30 -4.02
C LEU A 145 -5.90 18.41 -4.95
N ALA A 146 -6.73 18.07 -5.93
CA ALA A 146 -7.41 19.04 -6.80
C ALA A 146 -8.67 19.58 -6.15
#